data_dee5c12ab8316b7c278e790162856ced
#
_entry.id   dee5c12ab8316b7c278e790162856ced
#
_cell.length_a   1.000
_cell.length_b   1.000
_cell.length_c   1.000
_cell.angle_alpha   90.00
_cell.angle_beta   90.00
_cell.angle_gamma   90.00
#
_symmetry.space_group_name_H-M   'P 1'
#
loop_
_entity.id
_entity.type
_entity.pdbx_description
1 polymer ?
#
loop_
_entity_poly.entity_id
_entity_poly.type
_entity_poly.pdbx_seq_one_letter_code
_entity_poly.pdbx_strand_id
1 'polypeptide(L)'
;YINYMKENTDAFKMIDSDIAGVCVVKTGNEYPGEMFVWNAFPSVEKAFMTSELYDPMNAPKEFNKLRKVLYSVTWKPIKEFELNPGYERLWRIKTNDVRALANDMAKLEKELQKAGHNMRIGVFEPMGGGTENVHLRVVTNTAAENGKVVDEYYAGASYGKIWDQAFAKYVTEVVRETTEFCEIVYTK
;
A
#
# COMPACT_ATOMS: atom_id res chain seq x y z
N TYR A 1 -4.91 18.48 6.04
CA TYR A 1 -5.07 17.20 6.75
C TYR A 1 -3.72 16.58 7.14
N ILE A 2 -2.78 16.44 6.21
CA ILE A 2 -1.45 15.85 6.49
C ILE A 2 -0.68 16.63 7.55
N ASN A 3 -0.61 17.95 7.44
CA ASN A 3 0.03 18.80 8.44
C ASN A 3 -0.63 18.64 9.81
N TYR A 4 -1.98 18.59 9.85
CA TYR A 4 -2.71 18.34 11.09
C TYR A 4 -2.31 17.02 11.74
N MET A 5 -2.17 15.93 10.97
CA MET A 5 -1.73 14.63 11.50
C MET A 5 -0.31 14.66 12.05
N LYS A 6 0.61 15.37 11.39
CA LYS A 6 2.00 15.54 11.86
C LYS A 6 2.10 16.33 13.17
N GLU A 7 1.21 17.30 13.35
CA GLU A 7 1.14 18.17 14.54
C GLU A 7 0.33 17.52 15.70
N ASN A 8 -0.59 16.60 15.40
CA ASN A 8 -1.52 16.00 16.36
C ASN A 8 -1.41 14.47 16.36
N THR A 9 -0.37 13.98 17.01
CA THR A 9 -0.01 12.55 16.99
C THR A 9 -0.67 11.68 18.07
N ASP A 10 -1.52 12.26 18.91
CA ASP A 10 -2.09 11.56 20.08
C ASP A 10 -2.98 10.38 19.71
N ALA A 11 -3.67 10.45 18.56
CA ALA A 11 -4.46 9.32 18.06
C ALA A 11 -3.56 8.11 17.74
N PHE A 12 -2.38 8.34 17.13
CA PHE A 12 -1.42 7.27 16.82
C PHE A 12 -0.81 6.66 18.08
N LYS A 13 -0.51 7.49 19.07
CA LYS A 13 -0.03 7.04 20.40
C LYS A 13 -1.09 6.22 21.13
N MET A 14 -2.35 6.68 21.11
CA MET A 14 -3.47 6.01 21.77
C MET A 14 -3.69 4.60 21.25
N ILE A 15 -3.58 4.39 19.94
CA ILE A 15 -3.68 3.06 19.32
C ILE A 15 -2.37 2.29 19.35
N ASP A 16 -1.31 2.89 19.91
CA ASP A 16 0.02 2.29 20.01
C ASP A 16 0.58 1.83 18.64
N SER A 17 0.40 2.69 17.63
CA SER A 17 0.94 2.48 16.29
C SER A 17 2.46 2.59 16.31
N ASP A 18 3.17 1.67 15.65
CA ASP A 18 4.62 1.78 15.49
C ASP A 18 4.99 2.85 14.47
N ILE A 19 4.27 2.88 13.36
CA ILE A 19 4.47 3.83 12.27
C ILE A 19 3.11 4.18 11.67
N ALA A 20 2.87 5.45 11.37
CA ALA A 20 1.74 5.88 10.57
C ALA A 20 2.19 6.69 9.35
N GLY A 21 1.50 6.51 8.25
CA GLY A 21 1.79 7.22 7.03
C GLY A 21 0.55 7.56 6.23
N VAL A 22 0.77 8.30 5.15
CA VAL A 22 -0.26 8.68 4.20
C VAL A 22 0.25 8.49 2.79
N CYS A 23 -0.60 7.95 1.92
CA CYS A 23 -0.38 7.84 0.48
C CYS A 23 -1.40 8.73 -0.23
N VAL A 24 -0.95 9.77 -0.90
CA VAL A 24 -1.79 10.69 -1.68
C VAL A 24 -1.87 10.17 -3.12
N VAL A 25 -3.07 9.88 -3.58
CA VAL A 25 -3.30 9.42 -4.96
C VAL A 25 -2.97 10.53 -5.95
N LYS A 26 -2.16 10.22 -6.95
CA LYS A 26 -1.71 11.14 -8.01
C LYS A 26 -2.44 10.93 -9.32
N THR A 27 -2.66 9.66 -9.70
CA THR A 27 -3.45 9.29 -10.87
C THR A 27 -4.36 8.10 -10.55
N GLY A 28 -5.45 7.95 -11.31
CA GLY A 28 -6.43 6.90 -11.05
C GLY A 28 -7.36 7.19 -9.87
N ASN A 29 -7.39 8.43 -9.36
CA ASN A 29 -8.27 8.86 -8.28
C ASN A 29 -9.76 8.86 -8.70
N GLU A 30 -10.65 8.50 -7.78
CA GLU A 30 -12.10 8.57 -7.97
C GLU A 30 -12.65 9.96 -7.64
N TYR A 31 -11.99 10.67 -6.73
CA TYR A 31 -12.40 11.99 -6.27
C TYR A 31 -11.17 12.85 -5.88
N PRO A 32 -11.31 14.18 -5.92
CA PRO A 32 -10.22 15.07 -5.52
C PRO A 32 -9.82 14.87 -4.05
N GLY A 33 -8.52 14.81 -3.78
CA GLY A 33 -7.98 14.66 -2.43
C GLY A 33 -8.02 13.24 -1.88
N GLU A 34 -8.25 12.24 -2.74
CA GLU A 34 -8.19 10.84 -2.33
C GLU A 34 -6.82 10.47 -1.77
N MET A 35 -6.84 9.79 -0.62
CA MET A 35 -5.64 9.33 0.04
C MET A 35 -5.92 8.09 0.90
N PHE A 36 -4.87 7.32 1.16
CA PHE A 36 -4.88 6.22 2.12
C PHE A 36 -4.05 6.62 3.34
N VAL A 37 -4.68 6.62 4.51
CA VAL A 37 -3.98 6.76 5.80
C VAL A 37 -3.81 5.37 6.37
N TRP A 38 -2.59 5.02 6.72
CA TRP A 38 -2.27 3.69 7.22
C TRP A 38 -1.49 3.74 8.53
N ASN A 39 -1.64 2.69 9.31
CA ASN A 39 -0.89 2.44 10.53
C ASN A 39 -0.25 1.05 10.45
N ALA A 40 0.97 0.91 10.94
CA ALA A 40 1.67 -0.35 11.04
C ALA A 40 1.73 -0.83 12.50
N PHE A 41 1.55 -2.14 12.67
CA PHE A 41 1.56 -2.82 13.96
C PHE A 41 2.40 -4.10 13.86
N PRO A 42 2.98 -4.58 14.98
CA PRO A 42 3.84 -5.76 14.97
C PRO A 42 3.06 -7.06 14.69
N SER A 43 1.73 -7.07 14.86
CA SER A 43 0.88 -8.24 14.66
C SER A 43 -0.55 -7.86 14.23
N VAL A 44 -1.27 -8.83 13.66
CA VAL A 44 -2.71 -8.70 13.35
C VAL A 44 -3.53 -8.57 14.64
N GLU A 45 -3.16 -9.29 15.70
CA GLU A 45 -3.76 -9.16 17.02
C GLU A 45 -3.74 -7.69 17.48
N LYS A 46 -2.55 -7.07 17.45
CA LYS A 46 -2.39 -5.67 17.83
C LYS A 46 -3.22 -4.74 16.92
N ALA A 47 -3.22 -4.99 15.62
CA ALA A 47 -4.04 -4.21 14.69
C ALA A 47 -5.55 -4.34 14.96
N PHE A 48 -6.03 -5.51 15.33
CA PHE A 48 -7.46 -5.71 15.68
C PHE A 48 -7.84 -5.03 16.99
N MET A 49 -7.00 -5.09 18.01
CA MET A 49 -7.23 -4.40 19.28
C MET A 49 -7.42 -2.89 19.10
N THR A 50 -6.84 -2.28 18.06
CA THR A 50 -7.00 -0.84 17.81
C THR A 50 -8.43 -0.44 17.48
N SER A 51 -9.25 -1.34 16.91
CA SER A 51 -10.65 -1.08 16.63
C SER A 51 -11.50 -0.87 17.88
N GLU A 52 -11.03 -1.38 19.03
CA GLU A 52 -11.67 -1.18 20.33
C GLU A 52 -11.25 0.15 20.98
N LEU A 53 -10.09 0.68 20.60
CA LEU A 53 -9.50 1.90 21.16
C LEU A 53 -9.86 3.16 20.39
N TYR A 54 -10.06 3.05 19.08
CA TYR A 54 -10.29 4.18 18.20
C TYR A 54 -11.25 3.86 17.06
N ASP A 55 -12.36 4.59 17.02
CA ASP A 55 -13.28 4.59 15.89
C ASP A 55 -13.05 5.85 15.05
N PRO A 56 -12.56 5.74 13.80
CA PRO A 56 -12.34 6.88 12.93
C PRO A 56 -13.61 7.66 12.60
N MET A 57 -14.80 7.06 12.73
CA MET A 57 -16.08 7.75 12.53
C MET A 57 -16.44 8.67 13.69
N ASN A 58 -15.92 8.38 14.89
CA ASN A 58 -16.13 9.16 16.11
C ASN A 58 -14.95 10.09 16.43
N ALA A 59 -14.08 10.37 15.48
CA ALA A 59 -12.97 11.31 15.64
C ALA A 59 -13.47 12.72 15.99
N PRO A 60 -12.62 13.57 16.63
CA PRO A 60 -12.98 14.95 16.95
C PRO A 60 -13.55 15.71 15.74
N LYS A 61 -14.54 16.59 16.00
CA LYS A 61 -15.24 17.35 14.94
C LYS A 61 -14.29 18.12 14.02
N GLU A 62 -13.23 18.69 14.58
CA GLU A 62 -12.22 19.43 13.80
C GLU A 62 -11.51 18.52 12.80
N PHE A 63 -11.21 17.29 13.21
CA PHE A 63 -10.59 16.29 12.35
C PHE A 63 -11.55 15.83 11.24
N ASN A 64 -12.82 15.60 11.60
CA ASN A 64 -13.84 15.19 10.64
C ASN A 64 -14.21 16.27 9.60
N LYS A 65 -13.93 17.55 9.87
CA LYS A 65 -14.03 18.62 8.86
C LYS A 65 -12.98 18.52 7.75
N LEU A 66 -11.84 17.88 8.05
CA LEU A 66 -10.70 17.77 7.13
C LEU A 66 -10.74 16.51 6.28
N ARG A 67 -11.61 15.54 6.62
CA ARG A 67 -11.68 14.25 5.92
C ARG A 67 -13.08 13.66 5.93
N LYS A 68 -13.33 12.78 4.99
CA LYS A 68 -14.43 11.81 5.01
C LYS A 68 -13.84 10.42 4.90
N VAL A 69 -14.08 9.55 5.90
CA VAL A 69 -13.68 8.15 5.84
C VAL A 69 -14.68 7.40 4.95
N LEU A 70 -14.20 6.77 3.90
CA LEU A 70 -15.02 6.01 2.95
C LEU A 70 -14.83 4.50 3.13
N TYR A 71 -13.66 4.08 3.64
CA TYR A 71 -13.24 2.70 3.68
C TYR A 71 -12.20 2.51 4.78
N SER A 72 -12.28 1.41 5.49
CA SER A 72 -11.30 1.01 6.49
C SER A 72 -11.10 -0.50 6.42
N VAL A 73 -9.84 -0.93 6.49
CA VAL A 73 -9.49 -2.35 6.37
C VAL A 73 -8.15 -2.62 7.06
N THR A 74 -8.03 -3.80 7.66
CA THR A 74 -6.74 -4.31 8.15
C THR A 74 -6.10 -5.16 7.07
N TRP A 75 -4.81 -4.91 6.79
CA TRP A 75 -4.04 -5.63 5.79
C TRP A 75 -2.95 -6.48 6.42
N LYS A 76 -2.81 -7.72 5.96
CA LYS A 76 -1.71 -8.61 6.32
C LYS A 76 -0.74 -8.72 5.16
N PRO A 77 0.54 -8.30 5.32
CA PRO A 77 1.57 -8.60 4.33
C PRO A 77 1.79 -10.12 4.25
N ILE A 78 1.77 -10.67 3.03
CA ILE A 78 1.92 -12.12 2.77
C ILE A 78 3.37 -12.50 2.48
N LYS A 79 4.19 -11.54 2.10
CA LYS A 79 5.65 -11.64 2.02
C LYS A 79 6.29 -10.54 2.87
N GLU A 80 7.55 -10.71 3.20
CA GLU A 80 8.33 -9.65 3.83
C GLU A 80 8.30 -8.37 2.98
N PHE A 81 8.06 -7.24 3.64
CA PHE A 81 7.95 -5.94 3.00
C PHE A 81 8.52 -4.86 3.92
N GLU A 82 9.52 -4.14 3.43
CA GLU A 82 10.12 -3.01 4.14
C GLU A 82 9.23 -1.77 4.01
N LEU A 83 8.76 -1.25 5.14
CA LEU A 83 7.97 -0.02 5.22
C LEU A 83 8.87 1.22 5.06
N ASN A 84 9.28 1.49 3.86
CA ASN A 84 9.98 2.70 3.48
C ASN A 84 9.19 3.38 2.36
N PRO A 85 8.31 4.36 2.70
CA PRO A 85 7.41 4.97 1.73
C PRO A 85 8.16 5.77 0.66
N GLY A 86 7.48 5.98 -0.45
CA GLY A 86 8.01 6.71 -1.60
C GLY A 86 6.92 6.87 -2.65
N TYR A 87 7.31 6.76 -3.92
CA TYR A 87 6.36 6.71 -5.02
C TYR A 87 5.89 5.27 -5.26
N GLU A 88 4.57 5.07 -5.31
CA GLU A 88 3.96 3.74 -5.42
C GLU A 88 3.03 3.66 -6.62
N ARG A 89 2.97 2.45 -7.21
CA ARG A 89 1.83 2.00 -8.00
C ARG A 89 1.11 0.93 -7.19
N LEU A 90 -0.19 1.13 -7.00
CA LEU A 90 -1.06 0.20 -6.29
C LEU A 90 -2.05 -0.44 -7.26
N TRP A 91 -2.06 -1.74 -7.32
CA TRP A 91 -3.13 -2.54 -7.93
C TRP A 91 -4.01 -3.14 -6.84
N ARG A 92 -5.29 -2.80 -6.87
CA ARG A 92 -6.34 -3.48 -6.13
C ARG A 92 -6.88 -4.57 -7.05
N ILE A 93 -6.60 -5.83 -6.72
CA ILE A 93 -6.85 -6.97 -7.61
C ILE A 93 -7.65 -8.07 -6.90
N LYS A 94 -8.23 -8.95 -7.73
CA LYS A 94 -8.66 -10.27 -7.27
C LYS A 94 -7.70 -11.33 -7.80
N THR A 95 -7.33 -12.26 -6.94
CA THR A 95 -6.44 -13.37 -7.26
C THR A 95 -7.06 -14.69 -6.83
N ASN A 96 -6.74 -15.75 -7.55
CA ASN A 96 -7.12 -17.12 -7.21
C ASN A 96 -6.12 -17.81 -6.27
N ASP A 97 -4.88 -17.26 -6.14
CA ASP A 97 -3.84 -17.80 -5.25
C ASP A 97 -2.90 -16.67 -4.80
N VAL A 98 -3.20 -16.08 -3.65
CA VAL A 98 -2.41 -14.97 -3.09
C VAL A 98 -0.98 -15.39 -2.73
N ARG A 99 -0.79 -16.62 -2.25
CA ARG A 99 0.54 -17.10 -1.81
C ARG A 99 1.45 -17.37 -3.00
N ALA A 100 0.92 -17.98 -4.05
CA ALA A 100 1.67 -18.21 -5.27
C ALA A 100 2.03 -16.87 -5.96
N LEU A 101 1.10 -15.93 -6.02
CA LEU A 101 1.36 -14.56 -6.49
C LEU A 101 2.48 -13.90 -5.66
N ALA A 102 2.41 -13.96 -4.33
CA ALA A 102 3.42 -13.37 -3.45
C ALA A 102 4.82 -13.98 -3.68
N ASN A 103 4.89 -15.30 -3.92
CA ASN A 103 6.16 -15.97 -4.22
C ASN A 103 6.76 -15.50 -5.56
N ASP A 104 5.94 -15.31 -6.60
CA ASP A 104 6.43 -14.80 -7.88
C ASP A 104 6.79 -13.32 -7.81
N MET A 105 6.06 -12.52 -7.03
CA MET A 105 6.43 -11.13 -6.74
C MET A 105 7.75 -11.02 -5.95
N ALA A 106 8.04 -11.95 -5.05
CA ALA A 106 9.33 -12.01 -4.36
C ALA A 106 10.50 -12.35 -5.32
N LYS A 107 10.26 -13.20 -6.33
CA LYS A 107 11.24 -13.46 -7.38
C LYS A 107 11.46 -12.23 -8.26
N LEU A 108 10.38 -11.57 -8.68
CA LEU A 108 10.43 -10.34 -9.46
C LEU A 108 11.24 -9.26 -8.76
N GLU A 109 10.97 -9.03 -7.47
CA GLU A 109 11.70 -8.05 -6.67
C GLU A 109 13.22 -8.32 -6.67
N LYS A 110 13.63 -9.58 -6.51
CA LYS A 110 15.04 -9.98 -6.57
C LYS A 110 15.67 -9.72 -7.95
N GLU A 111 14.95 -10.01 -9.03
CA GLU A 111 15.47 -9.78 -10.39
C GLU A 111 15.57 -8.29 -10.71
N LEU A 112 14.61 -7.47 -10.24
CA LEU A 112 14.69 -6.00 -10.32
C LEU A 112 15.90 -5.46 -9.55
N GLN A 113 16.15 -5.94 -8.33
CA GLN A 113 17.33 -5.56 -7.55
C GLN A 113 18.65 -5.95 -8.24
N LYS A 114 18.72 -7.15 -8.85
CA LYS A 114 19.89 -7.56 -9.67
C LYS A 114 20.08 -6.65 -10.90
N ALA A 115 19.01 -6.14 -11.46
CA ALA A 115 19.05 -5.17 -12.57
C ALA A 115 19.40 -3.73 -12.11
N GLY A 116 19.63 -3.53 -10.81
CA GLY A 116 20.02 -2.25 -10.23
C GLY A 116 18.86 -1.34 -9.83
N HIS A 117 17.64 -1.86 -9.77
CA HIS A 117 16.46 -1.11 -9.34
C HIS A 117 16.18 -1.32 -7.85
N ASN A 118 16.14 -0.24 -7.07
CA ASN A 118 15.71 -0.30 -5.67
C ASN A 118 14.17 -0.27 -5.58
N MET A 119 13.54 -1.32 -6.12
CA MET A 119 12.08 -1.48 -6.11
C MET A 119 11.67 -2.53 -5.10
N ARG A 120 10.69 -2.21 -4.29
CA ARG A 120 10.08 -3.08 -3.28
C ARG A 120 8.68 -3.46 -3.73
N ILE A 121 8.31 -4.72 -3.55
CA ILE A 121 6.99 -5.22 -3.93
C ILE A 121 6.28 -5.77 -2.70
N GLY A 122 5.13 -5.16 -2.35
CA GLY A 122 4.26 -5.60 -1.27
C GLY A 122 3.05 -6.35 -1.80
N VAL A 123 2.71 -7.47 -1.17
CA VAL A 123 1.47 -8.23 -1.42
C VAL A 123 0.73 -8.33 -0.11
N PHE A 124 -0.46 -7.73 -0.05
CA PHE A 124 -1.24 -7.59 1.18
C PHE A 124 -2.62 -8.22 1.00
N GLU A 125 -3.01 -9.07 1.95
CA GLU A 125 -4.32 -9.70 2.03
C GLU A 125 -5.20 -8.97 3.04
N PRO A 126 -6.48 -8.65 2.71
CA PRO A 126 -7.36 -7.94 3.62
C PRO A 126 -7.90 -8.87 4.70
N MET A 127 -7.97 -8.35 5.92
CA MET A 127 -8.64 -8.94 7.07
C MET A 127 -9.95 -8.16 7.33
N GLY A 128 -10.91 -8.33 6.43
CA GLY A 128 -12.20 -7.62 6.42
C GLY A 128 -12.23 -6.42 5.49
N GLY A 129 -13.29 -6.30 4.71
CA GLY A 129 -13.57 -5.20 3.79
C GLY A 129 -13.05 -5.40 2.36
N GLY A 130 -13.53 -4.56 1.45
CA GLY A 130 -13.09 -4.45 0.07
C GLY A 130 -13.77 -5.39 -0.93
N THR A 131 -13.72 -4.99 -2.19
CA THR A 131 -14.10 -5.81 -3.33
C THR A 131 -12.92 -6.63 -3.86
N GLU A 132 -11.71 -6.14 -3.67
CA GLU A 132 -10.44 -6.82 -3.94
C GLU A 132 -10.07 -7.77 -2.80
N ASN A 133 -9.29 -8.80 -3.12
CA ASN A 133 -8.70 -9.69 -2.12
C ASN A 133 -7.17 -9.56 -2.02
N VAL A 134 -6.58 -8.62 -2.74
CA VAL A 134 -5.15 -8.29 -2.65
C VAL A 134 -4.92 -6.81 -2.98
N HIS A 135 -4.07 -6.16 -2.19
CA HIS A 135 -3.30 -4.99 -2.61
C HIS A 135 -1.90 -5.44 -3.05
N LEU A 136 -1.57 -5.18 -4.30
CA LEU A 136 -0.23 -5.35 -4.84
C LEU A 136 0.39 -3.96 -4.99
N ARG A 137 1.46 -3.68 -4.24
CA ARG A 137 2.15 -2.39 -4.20
C ARG A 137 3.55 -2.53 -4.76
N VAL A 138 3.92 -1.64 -5.66
CA VAL A 138 5.26 -1.54 -6.24
C VAL A 138 5.81 -0.18 -5.89
N VAL A 139 6.88 -0.15 -5.08
CA VAL A 139 7.37 1.04 -4.39
C VAL A 139 8.80 1.34 -4.80
N THR A 140 9.07 2.60 -5.13
CA THR A 140 10.40 3.17 -5.37
C THR A 140 10.58 4.44 -4.54
N ASN A 141 11.81 4.92 -4.38
CA ASN A 141 12.03 6.16 -3.67
C ASN A 141 11.47 7.38 -4.42
N THR A 142 11.49 7.34 -5.75
CA THR A 142 11.04 8.44 -6.61
C THR A 142 10.14 7.95 -7.75
N ALA A 143 9.32 8.86 -8.28
CA ALA A 143 8.51 8.60 -9.48
C ALA A 143 9.39 8.28 -10.71
N ALA A 144 10.55 8.93 -10.83
CA ALA A 144 11.46 8.69 -11.94
C ALA A 144 12.02 7.26 -11.94
N GLU A 145 12.39 6.72 -10.76
CA GLU A 145 12.83 5.32 -10.63
C GLU A 145 11.71 4.35 -11.02
N ASN A 146 10.46 4.62 -10.60
CA ASN A 146 9.32 3.79 -10.97
C ASN A 146 9.06 3.82 -12.47
N GLY A 147 9.05 5.02 -13.07
CA GLY A 147 8.88 5.21 -14.51
C GLY A 147 9.95 4.51 -15.32
N LYS A 148 11.22 4.57 -14.89
CA LYS A 148 12.33 3.88 -15.56
C LYS A 148 12.09 2.36 -15.64
N VAL A 149 11.64 1.72 -14.57
CA VAL A 149 11.31 0.29 -14.58
C VAL A 149 10.18 -0.01 -15.56
N VAL A 150 9.19 0.87 -15.65
CA VAL A 150 8.08 0.73 -16.61
C VAL A 150 8.58 0.86 -18.05
N ASP A 151 9.42 1.84 -18.34
CA ASP A 151 10.00 2.03 -19.68
C ASP A 151 10.83 0.79 -20.09
N GLU A 152 11.65 0.27 -19.21
CA GLU A 152 12.45 -0.93 -19.45
C GLU A 152 11.57 -2.19 -19.63
N TYR A 153 10.48 -2.32 -18.87
CA TYR A 153 9.49 -3.38 -19.06
C TYR A 153 8.92 -3.35 -20.49
N TYR A 154 8.48 -2.20 -20.96
CA TYR A 154 7.97 -2.05 -22.33
C TYR A 154 9.04 -2.19 -23.41
N ALA A 155 10.32 -1.94 -23.06
CA ALA A 155 11.46 -2.23 -23.93
C ALA A 155 11.86 -3.73 -23.94
N GLY A 156 11.17 -4.58 -23.19
CA GLY A 156 11.35 -6.04 -23.18
C GLY A 156 12.38 -6.55 -22.19
N ALA A 157 12.59 -5.83 -21.08
CA ALA A 157 13.45 -6.29 -19.99
C ALA A 157 13.03 -7.69 -19.49
N SER A 158 14.01 -8.57 -19.25
CA SER A 158 13.77 -9.99 -18.96
C SER A 158 12.93 -10.24 -17.71
N TYR A 159 13.03 -9.37 -16.71
CA TYR A 159 12.23 -9.44 -15.47
C TYR A 159 10.73 -9.23 -15.72
N GLY A 160 10.35 -8.55 -16.80
CA GLY A 160 8.94 -8.33 -17.19
C GLY A 160 8.18 -9.63 -17.42
N LYS A 161 8.85 -10.69 -17.86
CA LYS A 161 8.24 -12.02 -18.06
C LYS A 161 7.66 -12.60 -16.77
N ILE A 162 8.30 -12.34 -15.63
CA ILE A 162 7.81 -12.83 -14.33
C ILE A 162 6.49 -12.13 -14.00
N TRP A 163 6.44 -10.82 -14.22
CA TRP A 163 5.21 -10.03 -14.05
C TRP A 163 4.08 -10.57 -14.93
N ASP A 164 4.32 -10.68 -16.25
CA ASP A 164 3.30 -11.11 -17.20
C ASP A 164 2.76 -12.51 -16.87
N GLN A 165 3.65 -13.44 -16.55
CA GLN A 165 3.26 -14.81 -16.19
C GLN A 165 2.47 -14.88 -14.90
N ALA A 166 2.88 -14.11 -13.87
CA ALA A 166 2.18 -14.07 -12.59
C ALA A 166 0.78 -13.43 -12.74
N PHE A 167 0.68 -12.32 -13.47
CA PHE A 167 -0.60 -11.67 -13.74
C PHE A 167 -1.54 -12.57 -14.54
N ALA A 168 -1.09 -13.13 -15.65
CA ALA A 168 -1.89 -14.03 -16.47
C ALA A 168 -2.38 -15.29 -15.71
N LYS A 169 -1.58 -15.76 -14.75
CA LYS A 169 -1.88 -16.99 -14.02
C LYS A 169 -2.76 -16.79 -12.80
N TYR A 170 -2.55 -15.72 -12.05
CA TYR A 170 -3.13 -15.55 -10.73
C TYR A 170 -4.14 -14.40 -10.63
N VAL A 171 -4.02 -13.36 -11.44
CA VAL A 171 -4.91 -12.20 -11.36
C VAL A 171 -6.15 -12.45 -12.20
N THR A 172 -7.31 -12.50 -11.54
CA THR A 172 -8.60 -12.74 -12.19
C THR A 172 -9.31 -11.44 -12.56
N GLU A 173 -9.01 -10.35 -11.84
CA GLU A 173 -9.60 -9.03 -12.08
C GLU A 173 -8.66 -7.95 -11.55
N VAL A 174 -8.47 -6.89 -12.30
CA VAL A 174 -7.92 -5.61 -11.81
C VAL A 174 -9.09 -4.71 -11.47
N VAL A 175 -9.39 -4.58 -10.17
CA VAL A 175 -10.48 -3.73 -9.68
C VAL A 175 -10.13 -2.26 -9.92
N ARG A 176 -8.87 -1.90 -9.62
CA ARG A 176 -8.37 -0.54 -9.78
C ARG A 176 -6.85 -0.50 -9.75
N GLU A 177 -6.30 0.48 -10.46
CA GLU A 177 -4.88 0.85 -10.40
C GLU A 177 -4.75 2.34 -10.08
N THR A 178 -3.84 2.69 -9.17
CA THR A 178 -3.50 4.08 -8.83
C THR A 178 -1.99 4.28 -8.78
N THR A 179 -1.57 5.54 -8.98
CA THR A 179 -0.23 5.96 -8.56
C THR A 179 -0.35 6.86 -7.35
N GLU A 180 0.58 6.75 -6.42
CA GLU A 180 0.51 7.40 -5.12
C GLU A 180 1.88 7.96 -4.72
N PHE A 181 1.87 9.00 -3.92
CA PHE A 181 3.07 9.43 -3.20
C PHE A 181 2.81 9.25 -1.70
N CYS A 182 3.70 8.47 -1.06
CA CYS A 182 3.55 8.09 0.35
C CYS A 182 4.63 8.75 1.21
N GLU A 183 4.22 9.16 2.41
CA GLU A 183 5.13 9.71 3.43
C GLU A 183 4.76 9.22 4.83
N ILE A 184 5.73 9.18 5.74
CA ILE A 184 5.51 8.92 7.16
C ILE A 184 5.04 10.21 7.83
N VAL A 185 4.01 10.11 8.66
CA VAL A 185 3.47 11.21 9.47
C VAL A 185 3.71 11.02 10.97
N TYR A 186 4.01 9.78 11.40
CA TYR A 186 4.31 9.44 12.79
C TYR A 186 5.22 8.20 12.86
N THR A 187 6.16 8.23 13.80
CA THR A 187 6.96 7.09 14.25
C THR A 187 6.97 7.09 15.78
N LYS A 188 6.78 5.92 16.39
CA LYS A 188 6.83 5.71 17.84
C LYS A 188 8.22 5.94 18.41
#